data_9b16cd1fb744bc45eb5910e4ea5503ca
#
_entry.id   9b16cd1fb744bc45eb5910e4ea5503ca
#
_cell.length_a   1.000
_cell.length_b   1.000
_cell.length_c   1.000
_cell.angle_alpha   90.00
_cell.angle_beta   90.00
_cell.angle_gamma   90.00
#
_symmetry.space_group_name_H-M   'P 1'
#
loop_
_entity.id
_entity.type
_entity.pdbx_description
1 polymer ?
#
loop_
_entity_poly.entity_id
_entity_poly.type
_entity_poly.pdbx_seq_one_letter_code
_entity_poly.pdbx_strand_id
1 'polypeptide(L)'
;MTTKKYTAAELIELEEKYGAHNYHPLPVVLERGEGVFVWDVNGKRYFDFLSAYSAVNQGHCHPKIVAALCEQAHKLCLTSRAFYNDCLGPYEKMATEYFGYDKLLPMNSGAEAVETALKLARRWGYKVKGIPENEALIIVAEGNFHGRTITIVTMSSDPDSYGQYGPFTPGFVSIPYDDTEALKKVLDEKGDKVCAMIVEPIQGEAGVYVPHKGYIKECYDLCHAHNVLFIADEVQTGIGRTGRLFACDHEGVRPDMITIGKALSGGTLPVSAVLADDEVMLTIGPGEHGSTFGGFPLAAKVAVAALEVIRDEHLTENAARLGVIFREEIAKIDSPYFKSVRGKGLLNAVVTEPQNGIEAWDICLKLAKKGLLAKPTHRHIIRFAPPLVITEKQLREAIGIIKDVFESL
;
A
#
# COMPACT_ATOMS: atom_id res chain seq x y z
N MET A 1 -33.05 -8.24 -19.96
CA MET A 1 -32.64 -9.47 -19.29
C MET A 1 -32.82 -9.24 -17.80
N THR A 2 -33.77 -9.93 -17.16
CA THR A 2 -33.89 -9.91 -15.68
C THR A 2 -32.64 -10.62 -15.11
N THR A 3 -31.73 -9.87 -14.57
CA THR A 3 -30.54 -10.43 -13.87
C THR A 3 -31.06 -11.23 -12.68
N LYS A 4 -30.78 -12.54 -12.64
CA LYS A 4 -31.08 -13.39 -11.48
C LYS A 4 -30.48 -12.73 -10.24
N LYS A 5 -31.28 -12.45 -9.23
CA LYS A 5 -30.78 -11.92 -7.96
C LYS A 5 -30.30 -13.12 -7.13
N TYR A 6 -29.00 -13.19 -6.91
CA TYR A 6 -28.37 -14.24 -6.09
C TYR A 6 -28.44 -13.88 -4.60
N THR A 7 -28.58 -14.88 -3.76
CA THR A 7 -28.38 -14.76 -2.31
C THR A 7 -26.89 -14.70 -1.96
N ALA A 8 -26.55 -14.24 -0.76
CA ALA A 8 -25.15 -14.25 -0.28
C ALA A 8 -24.54 -15.66 -0.32
N ALA A 9 -25.30 -16.68 0.07
CA ALA A 9 -24.83 -18.07 0.04
C ALA A 9 -24.53 -18.55 -1.39
N GLU A 10 -25.42 -18.27 -2.34
CA GLU A 10 -25.20 -18.61 -3.75
C GLU A 10 -23.98 -17.89 -4.35
N LEU A 11 -23.72 -16.62 -3.97
CA LEU A 11 -22.55 -15.87 -4.44
C LEU A 11 -21.24 -16.45 -3.88
N ILE A 12 -21.21 -16.82 -2.60
CA ILE A 12 -20.07 -17.50 -1.98
C ILE A 12 -19.83 -18.86 -2.67
N GLU A 13 -20.89 -19.66 -2.87
CA GLU A 13 -20.76 -20.96 -3.55
C GLU A 13 -20.24 -20.83 -4.98
N LEU A 14 -20.64 -19.78 -5.72
CA LEU A 14 -20.12 -19.51 -7.07
C LEU A 14 -18.63 -19.19 -7.04
N GLU A 15 -18.19 -18.35 -6.11
CA GLU A 15 -16.77 -17.99 -5.98
C GLU A 15 -15.93 -19.20 -5.55
N GLU A 16 -16.41 -20.00 -4.59
CA GLU A 16 -15.76 -21.24 -4.16
C GLU A 16 -15.67 -22.27 -5.31
N LYS A 17 -16.69 -22.36 -6.15
CA LYS A 17 -16.73 -23.35 -7.24
C LYS A 17 -15.86 -22.96 -8.46
N TYR A 18 -15.80 -21.68 -8.79
CA TYR A 18 -15.20 -21.22 -10.05
C TYR A 18 -13.92 -20.38 -9.84
N GLY A 19 -13.66 -19.89 -8.62
CA GLY A 19 -12.47 -19.11 -8.28
C GLY A 19 -11.27 -19.98 -7.89
N ALA A 20 -10.09 -19.39 -7.89
CA ALA A 20 -8.90 -19.97 -7.27
C ALA A 20 -8.94 -19.68 -5.76
N HIS A 21 -8.77 -20.67 -4.90
CA HIS A 21 -8.87 -20.53 -3.45
C HIS A 21 -7.61 -19.89 -2.83
N ASN A 22 -7.19 -18.76 -3.37
CA ASN A 22 -5.99 -18.02 -2.94
C ASN A 22 -6.25 -16.99 -1.83
N TYR A 23 -7.51 -16.80 -1.43
CA TYR A 23 -7.90 -15.97 -0.30
C TYR A 23 -8.84 -16.71 0.66
N HIS A 24 -8.84 -16.27 1.92
CA HIS A 24 -9.84 -16.67 2.91
C HIS A 24 -10.64 -15.41 3.33
N PRO A 25 -11.72 -15.03 2.61
CA PRO A 25 -12.51 -13.85 2.92
C PRO A 25 -13.39 -14.05 4.14
N LEU A 26 -13.76 -12.94 4.83
CA LEU A 26 -14.86 -12.95 5.78
C LEU A 26 -16.18 -13.26 5.04
N PRO A 27 -17.14 -13.98 5.63
CA PRO A 27 -18.38 -14.41 4.96
C PRO A 27 -19.37 -13.23 4.83
N VAL A 28 -18.95 -12.16 4.16
CA VAL A 28 -19.75 -10.96 3.89
C VAL A 28 -19.66 -10.64 2.40
N VAL A 29 -20.79 -10.60 1.71
CA VAL A 29 -20.86 -10.32 0.28
C VAL A 29 -21.28 -8.87 0.07
N LEU A 30 -20.33 -8.02 -0.31
CA LEU A 30 -20.53 -6.59 -0.48
C LEU A 30 -21.11 -6.26 -1.86
N GLU A 31 -22.08 -5.33 -1.90
CA GLU A 31 -22.76 -4.88 -3.12
C GLU A 31 -22.56 -3.38 -3.40
N ARG A 32 -22.44 -2.55 -2.35
CA ARG A 32 -22.39 -1.09 -2.47
C ARG A 32 -21.36 -0.49 -1.53
N GLY A 33 -20.74 0.63 -1.95
CA GLY A 33 -19.84 1.44 -1.12
C GLY A 33 -20.10 2.92 -1.30
N GLU A 34 -19.99 3.71 -0.20
CA GLU A 34 -20.14 5.15 -0.20
C GLU A 34 -19.37 5.76 1.00
N GLY A 35 -18.37 6.60 0.72
CA GLY A 35 -17.55 7.20 1.76
C GLY A 35 -16.83 6.14 2.61
N VAL A 36 -17.12 6.08 3.89
CA VAL A 36 -16.53 5.13 4.86
C VAL A 36 -17.36 3.86 5.04
N PHE A 37 -18.47 3.75 4.34
CA PHE A 37 -19.43 2.65 4.51
C PHE A 37 -19.48 1.73 3.31
N VAL A 38 -19.73 0.47 3.60
CA VAL A 38 -20.10 -0.55 2.62
C VAL A 38 -21.38 -1.26 3.05
N TRP A 39 -22.11 -1.84 2.09
CA TRP A 39 -23.33 -2.60 2.35
C TRP A 39 -23.24 -3.96 1.72
N ASP A 40 -23.73 -4.97 2.43
CA ASP A 40 -23.87 -6.31 1.87
C ASP A 40 -25.13 -6.45 1.00
N VAL A 41 -25.22 -7.57 0.32
CA VAL A 41 -26.38 -7.91 -0.55
C VAL A 41 -27.72 -8.04 0.19
N ASN A 42 -27.71 -8.10 1.53
CA ASN A 42 -28.89 -8.08 2.38
C ASN A 42 -29.24 -6.68 2.86
N GLY A 43 -28.46 -5.66 2.47
CA GLY A 43 -28.67 -4.26 2.83
C GLY A 43 -28.11 -3.86 4.19
N LYS A 44 -27.36 -4.73 4.88
CA LYS A 44 -26.69 -4.37 6.13
C LYS A 44 -25.50 -3.48 5.85
N ARG A 45 -25.41 -2.36 6.58
CA ARG A 45 -24.33 -1.38 6.52
C ARG A 45 -23.19 -1.74 7.47
N TYR A 46 -21.96 -1.49 7.00
CA TYR A 46 -20.74 -1.67 7.78
C TYR A 46 -19.83 -0.46 7.63
N PHE A 47 -19.10 -0.11 8.69
CA PHE A 47 -17.87 0.64 8.54
C PHE A 47 -16.81 -0.21 7.84
N ASP A 48 -16.13 0.34 6.83
CA ASP A 48 -14.95 -0.28 6.24
C ASP A 48 -13.69 0.20 6.97
N PHE A 49 -13.07 -0.68 7.75
CA PHE A 49 -11.81 -0.43 8.43
C PHE A 49 -10.63 -1.19 7.82
N LEU A 50 -10.78 -1.65 6.57
CA LEU A 50 -9.70 -2.21 5.76
C LEU A 50 -9.30 -1.29 4.60
N SER A 51 -10.26 -0.55 4.02
CA SER A 51 -10.08 0.37 2.87
C SER A 51 -9.36 -0.29 1.70
N ALA A 52 -9.66 -1.56 1.40
CA ALA A 52 -8.94 -2.35 0.40
C ALA A 52 -7.41 -2.21 0.53
N TYR A 53 -6.90 -2.31 1.75
CA TYR A 53 -5.46 -2.17 2.08
C TYR A 53 -4.88 -0.79 1.72
N SER A 54 -5.61 0.28 2.03
CA SER A 54 -5.30 1.68 1.70
C SER A 54 -5.52 2.07 0.22
N ALA A 55 -6.32 1.33 -0.53
CA ALA A 55 -6.65 1.73 -1.91
C ALA A 55 -7.78 2.75 -1.99
N VAL A 56 -8.68 2.79 -0.99
CA VAL A 56 -9.82 3.72 -0.94
C VAL A 56 -9.64 4.80 0.12
N ASN A 57 -8.47 5.44 0.14
CA ASN A 57 -8.19 6.56 1.05
C ASN A 57 -9.24 7.67 0.93
N GLN A 58 -9.68 7.98 -0.28
CA GLN A 58 -10.66 9.00 -0.61
C GLN A 58 -12.12 8.58 -0.32
N GLY A 59 -12.31 7.37 0.23
CA GLY A 59 -13.64 6.78 0.43
C GLY A 59 -14.16 6.04 -0.79
N HIS A 60 -15.15 5.20 -0.55
CA HIS A 60 -15.81 4.45 -1.63
C HIS A 60 -16.59 5.37 -2.54
N CYS A 61 -16.43 5.17 -3.86
CA CYS A 61 -17.20 5.86 -4.90
C CYS A 61 -17.20 7.38 -4.77
N HIS A 62 -16.03 7.98 -4.49
CA HIS A 62 -15.92 9.44 -4.33
C HIS A 62 -16.46 10.17 -5.58
N PRO A 63 -17.43 11.13 -5.42
CA PRO A 63 -18.15 11.71 -6.57
C PRO A 63 -17.24 12.34 -7.63
N LYS A 64 -16.21 13.09 -7.21
CA LYS A 64 -15.24 13.75 -8.13
C LYS A 64 -14.44 12.71 -8.93
N ILE A 65 -14.04 11.60 -8.29
CA ILE A 65 -13.24 10.55 -8.94
C ILE A 65 -14.12 9.75 -9.91
N VAL A 66 -15.34 9.38 -9.49
CA VAL A 66 -16.30 8.66 -10.34
C VAL A 66 -16.70 9.52 -11.55
N ALA A 67 -16.91 10.82 -11.37
CA ALA A 67 -17.21 11.72 -12.47
C ALA A 67 -16.07 11.78 -13.50
N ALA A 68 -14.82 11.92 -13.04
CA ALA A 68 -13.64 11.90 -13.91
C ALA A 68 -13.49 10.58 -14.68
N LEU A 69 -13.75 9.44 -14.01
CA LEU A 69 -13.77 8.12 -14.63
C LEU A 69 -14.82 8.05 -15.74
N CYS A 70 -16.07 8.40 -15.45
CA CYS A 70 -17.18 8.31 -16.40
C CYS A 70 -16.98 9.25 -17.60
N GLU A 71 -16.57 10.49 -17.36
CA GLU A 71 -16.29 11.46 -18.43
C GLU A 71 -15.22 10.93 -19.39
N GLN A 72 -14.08 10.48 -18.85
CA GLN A 72 -12.97 10.02 -19.68
C GLN A 72 -13.27 8.68 -20.38
N ALA A 73 -14.05 7.80 -19.76
CA ALA A 73 -14.47 6.54 -20.36
C ALA A 73 -15.30 6.73 -21.64
N HIS A 74 -16.10 7.80 -21.72
CA HIS A 74 -16.85 8.16 -22.92
C HIS A 74 -15.99 8.84 -24.00
N LYS A 75 -14.81 9.34 -23.64
CA LYS A 75 -13.95 10.10 -24.56
C LYS A 75 -12.86 9.22 -25.18
N LEU A 76 -12.02 8.60 -24.35
CA LEU A 76 -10.89 7.77 -24.78
C LEU A 76 -10.34 6.97 -23.61
N CYS A 77 -10.40 5.64 -23.69
CA CYS A 77 -9.92 4.76 -22.63
C CYS A 77 -8.43 4.47 -22.73
N LEU A 78 -7.96 3.99 -23.90
CA LEU A 78 -6.61 3.47 -24.08
C LEU A 78 -6.06 3.81 -25.46
N THR A 79 -4.77 4.22 -25.52
CA THR A 79 -4.03 4.44 -26.78
C THR A 79 -2.71 3.65 -26.84
N SER A 80 -2.32 2.97 -25.76
CA SER A 80 -0.93 2.58 -25.50
C SER A 80 0.05 3.78 -25.49
N ARG A 81 1.36 3.50 -25.37
CA ARG A 81 2.41 4.54 -25.44
C ARG A 81 2.98 4.73 -26.86
N ALA A 82 2.33 4.11 -27.86
CA ALA A 82 2.68 4.31 -29.26
C ALA A 82 2.26 5.72 -29.75
N PHE A 83 1.31 6.36 -29.06
CA PHE A 83 0.81 7.70 -29.37
C PHE A 83 0.78 8.57 -28.11
N TYR A 84 0.92 9.88 -28.29
CA TYR A 84 0.61 10.84 -27.24
C TYR A 84 -0.90 10.93 -27.02
N ASN A 85 -1.29 11.36 -25.82
CA ASN A 85 -2.68 11.69 -25.49
C ASN A 85 -2.75 12.93 -24.60
N ASP A 86 -3.92 13.52 -24.48
CA ASP A 86 -4.14 14.80 -23.79
C ASP A 86 -4.24 14.66 -22.25
N CYS A 87 -4.12 13.47 -21.70
CA CYS A 87 -4.28 13.22 -20.27
C CYS A 87 -2.95 12.94 -19.57
N LEU A 88 -2.04 12.23 -20.22
CA LEU A 88 -0.83 11.71 -19.56
C LEU A 88 0.15 12.82 -19.17
N GLY A 89 0.52 13.71 -20.09
CA GLY A 89 1.43 14.82 -19.78
C GLY A 89 0.93 15.73 -18.65
N PRO A 90 -0.35 16.16 -18.62
CA PRO A 90 -0.93 16.86 -17.47
C PRO A 90 -0.87 16.07 -16.15
N TYR A 91 -1.08 14.75 -16.19
CA TYR A 91 -0.94 13.89 -15.00
C TYR A 91 0.51 13.83 -14.52
N GLU A 92 1.46 13.54 -15.44
CA GLU A 92 2.89 13.50 -15.12
C GLU A 92 3.35 14.82 -14.49
N LYS A 93 3.00 15.97 -15.11
CA LYS A 93 3.32 17.31 -14.59
C LYS A 93 2.73 17.51 -13.18
N MET A 94 1.43 17.29 -13.01
CA MET A 94 0.77 17.50 -11.71
C MET A 94 1.37 16.62 -10.64
N ALA A 95 1.63 15.34 -10.93
CA ALA A 95 2.16 14.40 -9.95
C ALA A 95 3.62 14.72 -9.59
N THR A 96 4.48 15.05 -10.57
CA THR A 96 5.86 15.43 -10.28
C THR A 96 5.95 16.71 -9.45
N GLU A 97 5.15 17.73 -9.77
CA GLU A 97 5.08 18.96 -8.97
C GLU A 97 4.51 18.71 -7.56
N TYR A 98 3.52 17.83 -7.43
CA TYR A 98 2.88 17.52 -6.14
C TYR A 98 3.80 16.71 -5.21
N PHE A 99 4.56 15.78 -5.76
CA PHE A 99 5.44 14.90 -5.00
C PHE A 99 6.90 15.39 -4.91
N GLY A 100 7.29 16.38 -5.72
CA GLY A 100 8.62 16.97 -5.68
C GLY A 100 9.71 16.10 -6.33
N TYR A 101 9.42 15.48 -7.48
CA TYR A 101 10.36 14.70 -8.28
C TYR A 101 10.40 15.19 -9.73
N ASP A 102 11.51 14.93 -10.46
CA ASP A 102 11.63 15.35 -11.86
C ASP A 102 10.76 14.52 -12.80
N LYS A 103 10.61 13.21 -12.53
CA LYS A 103 9.92 12.26 -13.42
C LYS A 103 9.00 11.31 -12.67
N LEU A 104 7.96 10.92 -13.39
CA LEU A 104 7.04 9.86 -13.02
C LEU A 104 6.98 8.82 -14.14
N LEU A 105 7.19 7.55 -13.82
CA LEU A 105 6.98 6.42 -14.75
C LEU A 105 5.71 5.66 -14.35
N PRO A 106 4.60 5.81 -15.10
CA PRO A 106 3.32 5.21 -14.72
C PRO A 106 3.28 3.72 -15.04
N MET A 107 2.74 2.95 -14.11
CA MET A 107 2.46 1.52 -14.21
C MET A 107 1.01 1.24 -13.75
N ASN A 108 0.63 -0.02 -13.53
CA ASN A 108 -0.73 -0.37 -13.15
C ASN A 108 -0.83 -0.90 -11.71
N SER A 109 -0.12 -1.97 -11.39
CA SER A 109 -0.12 -2.55 -10.04
C SER A 109 1.09 -2.08 -9.22
N GLY A 110 0.98 -2.17 -7.88
CA GLY A 110 2.12 -1.90 -6.99
C GLY A 110 3.31 -2.82 -7.30
N ALA A 111 3.04 -4.08 -7.64
CA ALA A 111 4.09 -5.03 -8.04
C ALA A 111 4.84 -4.57 -9.30
N GLU A 112 4.14 -4.04 -10.32
CA GLU A 112 4.79 -3.47 -11.51
C GLU A 112 5.64 -2.24 -11.17
N ALA A 113 5.17 -1.38 -10.26
CA ALA A 113 5.97 -0.24 -9.80
C ALA A 113 7.24 -0.69 -9.08
N VAL A 114 7.14 -1.69 -8.20
CA VAL A 114 8.32 -2.28 -7.53
C VAL A 114 9.27 -2.92 -8.54
N GLU A 115 8.81 -3.77 -9.44
CA GLU A 115 9.63 -4.38 -10.51
C GLU A 115 10.33 -3.30 -11.36
N THR A 116 9.63 -2.21 -11.65
CA THR A 116 10.20 -1.06 -12.37
C THR A 116 11.30 -0.38 -11.57
N ALA A 117 11.09 -0.14 -10.26
CA ALA A 117 12.08 0.46 -9.38
C ALA A 117 13.34 -0.42 -9.24
N LEU A 118 13.17 -1.75 -9.12
CA LEU A 118 14.29 -2.71 -9.08
C LEU A 118 15.08 -2.70 -10.39
N LYS A 119 14.40 -2.62 -11.54
CA LYS A 119 15.06 -2.50 -12.85
C LYS A 119 15.83 -1.20 -13.00
N LEU A 120 15.23 -0.07 -12.59
CA LEU A 120 15.90 1.25 -12.56
C LEU A 120 17.14 1.21 -11.69
N ALA A 121 17.05 0.67 -10.47
CA ALA A 121 18.16 0.55 -9.54
C ALA A 121 19.33 -0.24 -10.12
N ARG A 122 19.08 -1.43 -10.69
CA ARG A 122 20.11 -2.22 -11.35
C ARG A 122 20.73 -1.49 -12.53
N ARG A 123 19.90 -0.83 -13.33
CA ARG A 123 20.36 -0.07 -14.50
C ARG A 123 21.24 1.11 -14.10
N TRP A 124 20.86 1.86 -13.08
CA TRP A 124 21.66 2.92 -12.49
C TRP A 124 22.98 2.36 -11.93
N GLY A 125 22.91 1.23 -11.22
CA GLY A 125 24.09 0.54 -10.69
C GLY A 125 25.12 0.21 -11.77
N TYR A 126 24.67 -0.26 -12.94
CA TYR A 126 25.58 -0.57 -14.05
C TYR A 126 26.04 0.66 -14.82
N LYS A 127 25.15 1.61 -15.13
CA LYS A 127 25.46 2.74 -16.01
C LYS A 127 26.12 3.91 -15.27
N VAL A 128 25.74 4.15 -14.02
CA VAL A 128 26.17 5.33 -13.24
C VAL A 128 27.18 4.94 -12.16
N LYS A 129 26.83 3.98 -11.29
CA LYS A 129 27.74 3.54 -10.22
C LYS A 129 28.94 2.73 -10.75
N GLY A 130 28.80 2.07 -11.91
CA GLY A 130 29.87 1.29 -12.53
C GLY A 130 30.03 -0.13 -11.97
N ILE A 131 28.99 -0.69 -11.38
CA ILE A 131 28.98 -2.08 -10.92
C ILE A 131 29.17 -3.01 -12.15
N PRO A 132 30.02 -4.07 -12.06
CA PRO A 132 30.16 -5.03 -13.11
C PRO A 132 28.83 -5.70 -13.48
N GLU A 133 28.64 -6.03 -14.76
CA GLU A 133 27.40 -6.63 -15.25
C GLU A 133 27.07 -7.93 -14.49
N ASN A 134 25.79 -8.11 -14.13
CA ASN A 134 25.25 -9.21 -13.32
C ASN A 134 25.72 -9.30 -11.86
N GLU A 135 26.42 -8.28 -11.34
CA GLU A 135 26.87 -8.26 -9.95
C GLU A 135 26.08 -7.31 -9.03
N ALA A 136 25.13 -6.54 -9.57
CA ALA A 136 24.34 -5.59 -8.79
C ALA A 136 23.49 -6.29 -7.73
N LEU A 137 23.64 -5.85 -6.49
CA LEU A 137 22.88 -6.31 -5.33
C LEU A 137 21.84 -5.27 -4.90
N ILE A 138 20.71 -5.75 -4.39
CA ILE A 138 19.67 -4.93 -3.76
C ILE A 138 19.44 -5.45 -2.35
N ILE A 139 19.49 -4.56 -1.37
CA ILE A 139 19.21 -4.89 0.03
C ILE A 139 17.69 -4.80 0.25
N VAL A 140 17.14 -5.77 0.98
CA VAL A 140 15.72 -5.84 1.35
C VAL A 140 15.58 -6.13 2.84
N ALA A 141 14.51 -5.67 3.47
CA ALA A 141 14.25 -5.96 4.87
C ALA A 141 13.37 -7.21 5.02
N GLU A 142 13.61 -8.04 6.02
CA GLU A 142 12.73 -9.16 6.37
C GLU A 142 11.32 -8.68 6.75
N GLY A 143 10.31 -9.52 6.58
CA GLY A 143 8.92 -9.16 6.83
C GLY A 143 8.29 -8.25 5.77
N ASN A 144 9.00 -7.97 4.66
CA ASN A 144 8.50 -7.12 3.60
C ASN A 144 7.33 -7.73 2.81
N PHE A 145 6.51 -6.84 2.24
CA PHE A 145 5.53 -7.19 1.24
C PHE A 145 5.55 -6.18 0.07
N HIS A 146 6.19 -6.56 -1.02
CA HIS A 146 6.32 -5.74 -2.23
C HIS A 146 5.45 -6.21 -3.41
N GLY A 147 4.72 -7.31 -3.23
CA GLY A 147 3.88 -7.95 -4.27
C GLY A 147 4.12 -9.45 -4.37
N ARG A 148 3.67 -10.06 -5.49
CA ARG A 148 3.69 -11.51 -5.64
C ARG A 148 4.19 -12.00 -7.00
N THR A 149 5.00 -11.21 -7.72
CA THR A 149 5.71 -11.67 -8.93
C THR A 149 6.91 -12.55 -8.55
N ILE A 150 7.43 -13.31 -9.49
CA ILE A 150 8.57 -14.23 -9.28
C ILE A 150 9.78 -13.51 -8.68
N THR A 151 10.13 -12.33 -9.19
CA THR A 151 11.24 -11.54 -8.61
C THR A 151 10.91 -11.06 -7.21
N ILE A 152 9.71 -10.55 -7.00
CA ILE A 152 9.30 -9.98 -5.72
C ILE A 152 9.23 -11.04 -4.61
N VAL A 153 8.70 -12.23 -4.88
CA VAL A 153 8.66 -13.29 -3.86
C VAL A 153 10.06 -13.79 -3.45
N THR A 154 11.07 -13.54 -4.29
CA THR A 154 12.47 -13.80 -3.93
C THR A 154 12.92 -12.94 -2.73
N MET A 155 12.35 -11.76 -2.56
CA MET A 155 12.66 -10.83 -1.47
C MET A 155 11.90 -11.15 -0.18
N SER A 156 10.88 -12.02 -0.25
CA SER A 156 10.00 -12.31 0.88
C SER A 156 10.68 -13.26 1.88
N SER A 157 10.45 -13.01 3.15
CA SER A 157 10.76 -13.93 4.25
C SER A 157 9.55 -14.76 4.72
N ASP A 158 8.37 -14.56 4.10
CA ASP A 158 7.14 -15.28 4.40
C ASP A 158 7.03 -16.57 3.58
N PRO A 159 7.09 -17.77 4.22
CA PRO A 159 7.01 -19.05 3.52
C PRO A 159 5.75 -19.24 2.66
N ASP A 160 4.62 -18.64 3.06
CA ASP A 160 3.37 -18.68 2.28
C ASP A 160 3.46 -17.86 0.99
N SER A 161 4.42 -16.92 0.93
CA SER A 161 4.65 -16.08 -0.24
C SER A 161 5.68 -16.67 -1.21
N TYR A 162 6.76 -17.27 -0.71
CA TYR A 162 7.85 -17.74 -1.57
C TYR A 162 7.92 -19.27 -1.74
N GLY A 163 7.24 -20.03 -0.87
CA GLY A 163 7.35 -21.50 -0.84
C GLY A 163 7.01 -22.14 -2.20
N GLN A 164 7.90 -22.99 -2.72
CA GLN A 164 7.76 -23.75 -3.96
C GLN A 164 7.65 -22.91 -5.26
N TYR A 165 8.05 -21.63 -5.25
CA TYR A 165 8.06 -20.76 -6.43
C TYR A 165 9.46 -20.51 -7.02
N GLY A 166 10.50 -21.24 -6.54
CA GLY A 166 11.84 -21.19 -7.14
C GLY A 166 11.91 -21.77 -8.57
N PRO A 167 13.00 -21.54 -9.33
CA PRO A 167 14.23 -20.90 -8.89
C PRO A 167 14.09 -19.38 -8.69
N PHE A 168 14.76 -18.86 -7.68
CA PHE A 168 14.65 -17.45 -7.29
C PHE A 168 15.57 -16.54 -8.12
N THR A 169 15.15 -15.29 -8.28
CA THR A 169 15.93 -14.25 -8.96
C THR A 169 17.15 -13.88 -8.09
N PRO A 170 18.39 -13.93 -8.62
CA PRO A 170 19.60 -13.58 -7.86
C PRO A 170 19.76 -12.08 -7.62
N GLY A 171 20.68 -11.71 -6.73
CA GLY A 171 21.10 -10.34 -6.51
C GLY A 171 20.33 -9.62 -5.38
N PHE A 172 19.74 -10.36 -4.44
CA PHE A 172 19.10 -9.80 -3.25
C PHE A 172 19.84 -10.20 -1.97
N VAL A 173 19.92 -9.26 -1.02
CA VAL A 173 20.50 -9.46 0.31
C VAL A 173 19.44 -9.07 1.34
N SER A 174 19.00 -10.03 2.14
CA SER A 174 18.00 -9.79 3.20
C SER A 174 18.70 -9.41 4.51
N ILE A 175 18.15 -8.42 5.21
CA ILE A 175 18.55 -8.00 6.55
C ILE A 175 17.31 -7.92 7.46
N PRO A 176 17.45 -8.04 8.79
CA PRO A 176 16.33 -7.80 9.70
C PRO A 176 15.76 -6.38 9.51
N TYR A 177 14.42 -6.26 9.61
CA TYR A 177 13.78 -4.94 9.65
C TYR A 177 14.07 -4.24 10.97
N ASP A 178 14.23 -2.93 10.94
CA ASP A 178 14.54 -2.11 12.12
C ASP A 178 15.94 -2.35 12.71
N ASP A 179 16.90 -2.81 11.89
CA ASP A 179 18.28 -3.11 12.26
C ASP A 179 19.28 -2.38 11.33
N THR A 180 19.72 -1.19 11.73
CA THR A 180 20.67 -0.37 10.97
C THR A 180 22.11 -0.90 11.07
N GLU A 181 22.47 -1.67 12.11
CA GLU A 181 23.79 -2.30 12.23
C GLU A 181 23.93 -3.43 11.19
N ALA A 182 22.86 -4.22 10.96
CA ALA A 182 22.86 -5.22 9.90
C ALA A 182 23.02 -4.56 8.52
N LEU A 183 22.34 -3.43 8.28
CA LEU A 183 22.49 -2.66 7.05
C LEU A 183 23.94 -2.18 6.88
N LYS A 184 24.49 -1.54 7.91
CA LYS A 184 25.87 -1.03 7.91
C LYS A 184 26.88 -2.12 7.58
N LYS A 185 26.74 -3.29 8.20
CA LYS A 185 27.62 -4.44 7.95
C LYS A 185 27.59 -4.87 6.46
N VAL A 186 26.42 -4.99 5.85
CA VAL A 186 26.29 -5.35 4.43
C VAL A 186 26.92 -4.27 3.53
N LEU A 187 26.70 -3.00 3.86
CA LEU A 187 27.28 -1.89 3.09
C LEU A 187 28.80 -1.82 3.21
N ASP A 188 29.37 -2.02 4.41
CA ASP A 188 30.82 -2.06 4.62
C ASP A 188 31.48 -3.24 3.87
N GLU A 189 30.81 -4.40 3.78
CA GLU A 189 31.35 -5.60 3.14
C GLU A 189 31.14 -5.64 1.61
N LYS A 190 30.04 -5.09 1.10
CA LYS A 190 29.57 -5.27 -0.29
C LYS A 190 29.10 -3.97 -0.96
N GLY A 191 29.30 -2.82 -0.33
CA GLY A 191 28.72 -1.54 -0.78
C GLY A 191 29.02 -1.20 -2.22
N ASP A 192 30.21 -1.57 -2.74
CA ASP A 192 30.58 -1.32 -4.15
C ASP A 192 29.68 -2.06 -5.15
N LYS A 193 29.04 -3.19 -4.74
CA LYS A 193 28.10 -3.98 -5.57
C LYS A 193 26.63 -3.70 -5.25
N VAL A 194 26.32 -3.03 -4.15
CA VAL A 194 24.95 -2.67 -3.81
C VAL A 194 24.50 -1.47 -4.63
N CYS A 195 23.47 -1.64 -5.43
CA CYS A 195 22.87 -0.54 -6.21
C CYS A 195 21.74 0.17 -5.47
N ALA A 196 20.99 -0.56 -4.62
CA ALA A 196 19.88 0.03 -3.88
C ALA A 196 19.56 -0.75 -2.60
N MET A 197 18.87 -0.08 -1.67
CA MET A 197 18.03 -0.68 -0.64
C MET A 197 16.58 -0.35 -0.96
N ILE A 198 15.66 -1.33 -0.85
CA ILE A 198 14.21 -1.10 -0.89
C ILE A 198 13.59 -1.47 0.45
N VAL A 199 12.72 -0.60 0.96
CA VAL A 199 12.07 -0.78 2.26
C VAL A 199 10.67 -0.17 2.28
N GLU A 200 9.73 -0.81 2.99
CA GLU A 200 8.48 -0.17 3.42
C GLU A 200 8.80 0.71 4.65
N PRO A 201 8.49 2.02 4.65
CA PRO A 201 8.74 2.87 5.83
C PRO A 201 7.97 2.42 7.09
N ILE A 202 6.82 1.77 6.87
CA ILE A 202 6.04 1.03 7.86
C ILE A 202 5.59 -0.25 7.17
N GLN A 203 5.97 -1.41 7.71
CA GLN A 203 5.56 -2.69 7.13
C GLN A 203 4.07 -2.93 7.38
N GLY A 204 3.27 -2.74 6.33
CA GLY A 204 1.80 -2.82 6.42
C GLY A 204 1.29 -4.24 6.55
N GLU A 205 1.66 -5.12 5.63
CA GLU A 205 1.15 -6.49 5.53
C GLU A 205 1.65 -7.37 6.67
N ALA A 206 2.87 -7.16 7.14
CA ALA A 206 3.42 -7.84 8.31
C ALA A 206 2.64 -7.54 9.61
N GLY A 207 1.84 -6.47 9.65
CA GLY A 207 1.01 -6.13 10.81
C GLY A 207 1.23 -4.71 11.36
N VAL A 208 1.46 -3.76 10.47
CA VAL A 208 1.71 -2.34 10.79
C VAL A 208 2.89 -2.20 11.77
N TYR A 209 4.05 -2.73 11.37
CA TYR A 209 5.28 -2.54 12.13
C TYR A 209 5.86 -1.16 11.86
N VAL A 210 5.79 -0.28 12.87
CA VAL A 210 6.40 1.04 12.87
C VAL A 210 7.80 0.88 13.47
N PRO A 211 8.87 1.21 12.72
CA PRO A 211 10.23 1.05 13.22
C PRO A 211 10.56 2.08 14.32
N HIS A 212 11.72 1.94 14.96
CA HIS A 212 12.18 2.95 15.91
C HIS A 212 12.35 4.31 15.22
N LYS A 213 12.20 5.37 16.02
CA LYS A 213 12.34 6.73 15.50
C LYS A 213 13.77 6.97 15.01
N GLY A 214 13.92 7.35 13.74
CA GLY A 214 15.19 7.60 13.10
C GLY A 214 15.63 6.48 12.14
N TYR A 215 15.01 5.31 12.18
CA TYR A 215 15.40 4.17 11.35
C TYR A 215 15.46 4.48 9.85
N ILE A 216 14.43 5.12 9.31
CA ILE A 216 14.38 5.47 7.89
C ILE A 216 15.45 6.49 7.52
N LYS A 217 15.69 7.46 8.41
CA LYS A 217 16.75 8.46 8.21
C LYS A 217 18.16 7.83 8.28
N GLU A 218 18.38 6.95 9.24
CA GLU A 218 19.63 6.22 9.39
C GLU A 218 19.93 5.33 8.18
N CYS A 219 18.91 4.57 7.70
CA CYS A 219 19.02 3.76 6.48
C CYS A 219 19.36 4.63 5.27
N TYR A 220 18.68 5.75 5.09
CA TYR A 220 18.93 6.71 4.03
C TYR A 220 20.38 7.23 4.08
N ASP A 221 20.84 7.68 5.24
CA ASP A 221 22.18 8.24 5.41
C ASP A 221 23.28 7.19 5.16
N LEU A 222 23.09 5.96 5.64
CA LEU A 222 24.00 4.84 5.40
C LEU A 222 24.07 4.49 3.90
N CYS A 223 22.94 4.41 3.22
CA CYS A 223 22.91 4.17 1.78
C CYS A 223 23.66 5.25 1.00
N HIS A 224 23.40 6.53 1.29
CA HIS A 224 24.05 7.66 0.63
C HIS A 224 25.57 7.72 0.90
N ALA A 225 26.01 7.38 2.12
CA ALA A 225 27.45 7.30 2.45
C ALA A 225 28.20 6.26 1.59
N HIS A 226 27.50 5.25 1.07
CA HIS A 226 28.05 4.19 0.21
C HIS A 226 27.68 4.33 -1.27
N ASN A 227 27.11 5.47 -1.69
CA ASN A 227 26.59 5.69 -3.04
C ASN A 227 25.61 4.59 -3.47
N VAL A 228 24.60 4.34 -2.64
CA VAL A 228 23.54 3.36 -2.82
C VAL A 228 22.18 4.08 -2.85
N LEU A 229 21.34 3.77 -3.82
CA LEU A 229 20.00 4.35 -3.91
C LEU A 229 19.11 3.86 -2.77
N PHE A 230 18.33 4.78 -2.20
CA PHE A 230 17.32 4.46 -1.20
C PHE A 230 15.93 4.50 -1.84
N ILE A 231 15.22 3.35 -1.87
CA ILE A 231 13.90 3.18 -2.47
C ILE A 231 12.88 2.99 -1.36
N ALA A 232 11.90 3.88 -1.27
CA ALA A 232 10.77 3.69 -0.38
C ALA A 232 9.58 3.06 -1.13
N ASP A 233 9.11 1.93 -0.64
CA ASP A 233 7.83 1.38 -1.07
C ASP A 233 6.70 2.02 -0.26
N GLU A 234 6.11 3.07 -0.84
CA GLU A 234 5.00 3.84 -0.27
C GLU A 234 3.63 3.44 -0.87
N VAL A 235 3.55 2.27 -1.50
CA VAL A 235 2.31 1.79 -2.12
C VAL A 235 1.18 1.67 -1.10
N GLN A 236 1.47 1.29 0.15
CA GLN A 236 0.45 1.20 1.20
C GLN A 236 0.46 2.40 2.16
N THR A 237 1.61 2.97 2.42
CA THR A 237 1.83 4.01 3.44
C THR A 237 1.66 5.43 2.91
N GLY A 238 1.82 5.63 1.59
CA GLY A 238 1.79 6.94 0.94
C GLY A 238 0.39 7.52 0.76
N ILE A 239 0.37 8.66 0.12
CA ILE A 239 -0.84 9.40 -0.28
C ILE A 239 -1.73 9.67 0.94
N GLY A 240 -1.13 10.23 1.99
CA GLY A 240 -1.83 10.74 3.17
C GLY A 240 -2.13 9.71 4.27
N ARG A 241 -1.97 8.40 4.02
CA ARG A 241 -2.40 7.32 4.93
C ARG A 241 -1.83 7.45 6.34
N THR A 242 -0.56 7.83 6.46
CA THR A 242 0.13 7.92 7.77
C THR A 242 0.03 9.30 8.43
N GLY A 243 -0.70 10.24 7.82
CA GLY A 243 -0.80 11.62 8.30
C GLY A 243 0.32 12.55 7.80
N ARG A 244 1.09 12.09 6.81
CA ARG A 244 2.00 12.82 5.96
C ARG A 244 1.76 12.37 4.52
N LEU A 245 2.23 13.14 3.54
CA LEU A 245 2.08 12.77 2.13
C LEU A 245 2.73 11.41 1.86
N PHE A 246 3.95 11.25 2.36
CA PHE A 246 4.69 10.00 2.43
C PHE A 246 5.05 9.65 3.88
N ALA A 247 5.20 8.37 4.20
CA ALA A 247 5.62 7.97 5.53
C ALA A 247 7.08 8.41 5.81
N CYS A 248 7.93 8.47 4.79
CA CYS A 248 9.30 9.00 4.90
C CYS A 248 9.34 10.46 5.38
N ASP A 249 8.30 11.26 5.14
CA ASP A 249 8.23 12.67 5.58
C ASP A 249 8.20 12.81 7.10
N HIS A 250 7.84 11.75 7.85
CA HIS A 250 7.89 11.77 9.31
C HIS A 250 9.31 11.94 9.85
N GLU A 251 10.31 11.59 9.05
CA GLU A 251 11.74 11.68 9.41
C GLU A 251 12.51 12.64 8.49
N GLY A 252 11.80 13.40 7.64
CA GLY A 252 12.38 14.38 6.75
C GLY A 252 13.27 13.74 5.66
N VAL A 253 12.97 12.49 5.27
CA VAL A 253 13.68 11.77 4.22
C VAL A 253 12.96 11.93 2.90
N ARG A 254 13.73 12.31 1.86
CA ARG A 254 13.30 12.27 0.46
C ARG A 254 14.06 11.14 -0.23
N PRO A 255 13.43 9.97 -0.42
CA PRO A 255 14.06 8.82 -1.10
C PRO A 255 14.51 9.14 -2.53
N ASP A 256 15.49 8.42 -3.06
CA ASP A 256 15.92 8.54 -4.46
C ASP A 256 14.85 8.02 -5.42
N MET A 257 14.10 7.00 -4.99
CA MET A 257 12.91 6.52 -5.68
C MET A 257 11.78 6.24 -4.69
N ILE A 258 10.55 6.50 -5.14
CA ILE A 258 9.34 6.11 -4.42
C ILE A 258 8.45 5.29 -5.35
N THR A 259 7.95 4.15 -4.86
CA THR A 259 6.85 3.44 -5.51
C THR A 259 5.52 3.85 -4.89
N ILE A 260 4.54 4.21 -5.72
CA ILE A 260 3.18 4.57 -5.32
C ILE A 260 2.14 3.74 -6.07
N GLY A 261 0.97 3.58 -5.46
CA GLY A 261 -0.13 2.80 -6.04
C GLY A 261 -1.38 2.93 -5.18
N LYS A 262 -2.20 1.87 -5.13
CA LYS A 262 -3.40 1.82 -4.26
C LYS A 262 -4.25 3.12 -4.30
N ALA A 263 -4.09 4.02 -3.32
CA ALA A 263 -4.84 5.26 -3.22
C ALA A 263 -4.66 6.23 -4.41
N LEU A 264 -3.67 5.98 -5.28
CA LEU A 264 -3.44 6.79 -6.47
C LEU A 264 -4.64 6.84 -7.43
N SER A 265 -5.54 5.84 -7.36
CA SER A 265 -6.77 5.80 -8.14
C SER A 265 -8.05 6.07 -7.35
N GLY A 266 -7.95 6.29 -6.04
CA GLY A 266 -9.13 6.37 -5.17
C GLY A 266 -9.98 5.10 -5.20
N GLY A 267 -9.38 3.93 -5.47
CA GLY A 267 -10.04 2.63 -5.46
C GLY A 267 -10.91 2.32 -6.69
N THR A 268 -10.77 3.06 -7.78
CA THR A 268 -11.63 2.86 -8.97
C THR A 268 -11.03 1.94 -10.03
N LEU A 269 -9.71 1.97 -10.20
CA LEU A 269 -8.98 1.12 -11.16
C LEU A 269 -7.51 0.98 -10.76
N PRO A 270 -6.76 -0.01 -11.29
CA PRO A 270 -5.34 -0.16 -10.99
C PRO A 270 -4.52 0.99 -11.58
N VAL A 271 -3.81 1.73 -10.70
CA VAL A 271 -2.81 2.75 -11.08
C VAL A 271 -1.67 2.69 -10.10
N SER A 272 -0.46 2.74 -10.62
CA SER A 272 0.77 2.87 -9.85
C SER A 272 1.81 3.67 -10.60
N ALA A 273 2.89 4.05 -9.94
CA ALA A 273 4.01 4.73 -10.58
C ALA A 273 5.30 4.59 -9.78
N VAL A 274 6.41 4.86 -10.45
CA VAL A 274 7.70 5.14 -9.82
C VAL A 274 8.00 6.62 -10.00
N LEU A 275 8.41 7.28 -8.92
CA LEU A 275 8.92 8.65 -8.90
C LEU A 275 10.43 8.59 -8.70
N ALA A 276 11.18 9.36 -9.48
CA ALA A 276 12.63 9.54 -9.33
C ALA A 276 13.08 10.83 -10.06
N ASP A 277 14.28 11.26 -9.74
CA ASP A 277 14.90 12.37 -10.47
C ASP A 277 15.55 11.89 -11.78
N ASP A 278 15.95 12.83 -12.64
CA ASP A 278 16.48 12.59 -13.98
C ASP A 278 17.67 11.63 -14.00
N GLU A 279 18.58 11.72 -13.03
CA GLU A 279 19.77 10.89 -12.94
C GLU A 279 19.44 9.39 -12.88
N VAL A 280 18.39 9.03 -12.19
CA VAL A 280 17.93 7.64 -12.09
C VAL A 280 16.98 7.31 -13.24
N MET A 281 15.95 8.13 -13.44
CA MET A 281 14.86 7.81 -14.37
C MET A 281 15.34 7.72 -15.82
N LEU A 282 16.24 8.60 -16.25
CA LEU A 282 16.73 8.66 -17.62
C LEU A 282 17.82 7.61 -17.95
N THR A 283 18.11 6.70 -17.03
CA THR A 283 18.93 5.52 -17.33
C THR A 283 18.21 4.53 -18.25
N ILE A 284 16.87 4.56 -18.29
CA ILE A 284 16.03 3.79 -19.22
C ILE A 284 15.79 4.61 -20.49
N GLY A 285 16.11 4.02 -21.65
CA GLY A 285 15.86 4.60 -22.97
C GLY A 285 14.58 4.09 -23.64
N PRO A 286 14.21 4.66 -24.80
CA PRO A 286 13.06 4.22 -25.58
C PRO A 286 13.12 2.72 -25.92
N GLY A 287 12.01 2.00 -25.66
CA GLY A 287 11.88 0.57 -25.96
C GLY A 287 12.43 -0.38 -24.90
N GLU A 288 13.09 0.12 -23.86
CA GLU A 288 13.75 -0.71 -22.84
C GLU A 288 12.85 -1.09 -21.65
N HIS A 289 11.74 -0.37 -21.48
CA HIS A 289 10.72 -0.67 -20.45
C HIS A 289 9.36 -0.10 -20.86
N GLY A 290 8.28 -0.71 -20.41
CA GLY A 290 6.93 -0.23 -20.71
C GLY A 290 5.82 -1.16 -20.23
N SER A 291 4.60 -0.69 -20.42
CA SER A 291 3.35 -1.42 -20.18
C SER A 291 2.28 -0.94 -21.16
N THR A 292 1.41 -1.84 -21.61
CA THR A 292 0.30 -1.47 -22.49
C THR A 292 -0.65 -0.47 -21.82
N PHE A 293 -0.93 -0.65 -20.53
CA PHE A 293 -1.84 0.20 -19.77
C PHE A 293 -1.13 1.25 -18.89
N GLY A 294 0.19 1.22 -18.72
CA GLY A 294 0.92 2.22 -17.94
C GLY A 294 0.70 3.64 -18.47
N GLY A 295 0.00 4.49 -17.70
CA GLY A 295 -0.29 5.88 -18.09
C GLY A 295 -1.38 6.04 -19.15
N PHE A 296 -2.32 5.12 -19.26
CA PHE A 296 -3.45 5.27 -20.19
C PHE A 296 -4.39 6.44 -19.79
N PRO A 297 -5.08 7.05 -20.76
CA PRO A 297 -5.84 8.29 -20.54
C PRO A 297 -6.80 8.24 -19.37
N LEU A 298 -7.53 7.14 -19.24
CA LEU A 298 -8.51 6.94 -18.17
C LEU A 298 -7.84 6.92 -16.78
N ALA A 299 -6.72 6.19 -16.65
CA ALA A 299 -5.97 6.15 -15.40
C ALA A 299 -5.36 7.51 -15.03
N ALA A 300 -4.80 8.23 -16.01
CA ALA A 300 -4.23 9.55 -15.81
C ALA A 300 -5.28 10.55 -15.28
N LYS A 301 -6.47 10.58 -15.88
CA LYS A 301 -7.58 11.44 -15.42
C LYS A 301 -8.04 11.10 -14.01
N VAL A 302 -8.19 9.83 -13.73
CA VAL A 302 -8.60 9.34 -12.40
C VAL A 302 -7.54 9.66 -11.33
N ALA A 303 -6.26 9.44 -11.64
CA ALA A 303 -5.17 9.74 -10.70
C ALA A 303 -5.11 11.23 -10.35
N VAL A 304 -5.26 12.13 -11.33
CA VAL A 304 -5.36 13.57 -11.07
C VAL A 304 -6.50 13.87 -10.10
N ALA A 305 -7.72 13.38 -10.39
CA ALA A 305 -8.87 13.61 -9.53
C ALA A 305 -8.67 13.05 -8.11
N ALA A 306 -8.03 11.87 -7.99
CA ALA A 306 -7.75 11.23 -6.71
C ALA A 306 -6.74 12.04 -5.86
N LEU A 307 -5.68 12.58 -6.48
CA LEU A 307 -4.69 13.43 -5.80
C LEU A 307 -5.28 14.78 -5.40
N GLU A 308 -6.12 15.38 -6.27
CA GLU A 308 -6.84 16.60 -5.93
C GLU A 308 -7.76 16.43 -4.73
N VAL A 309 -8.47 15.30 -4.60
CA VAL A 309 -9.30 15.01 -3.43
C VAL A 309 -8.47 14.94 -2.14
N ILE A 310 -7.31 14.25 -2.17
CA ILE A 310 -6.41 14.20 -1.00
C ILE A 310 -6.00 15.60 -0.54
N ARG A 311 -5.62 16.47 -1.51
CA ARG A 311 -5.16 17.83 -1.26
C ARG A 311 -6.29 18.74 -0.80
N ASP A 312 -7.37 18.81 -1.58
CA ASP A 312 -8.43 19.82 -1.45
C ASP A 312 -9.33 19.54 -0.23
N GLU A 313 -9.47 18.27 0.17
CA GLU A 313 -10.23 17.87 1.35
C GLU A 313 -9.35 17.66 2.61
N HIS A 314 -8.06 18.02 2.55
CA HIS A 314 -7.12 17.96 3.68
C HIS A 314 -7.08 16.59 4.36
N LEU A 315 -7.11 15.51 3.55
CA LEU A 315 -7.23 14.15 4.08
C LEU A 315 -5.99 13.70 4.84
N THR A 316 -4.82 14.22 4.49
CA THR A 316 -3.56 13.96 5.19
C THR A 316 -3.61 14.48 6.64
N GLU A 317 -4.05 15.71 6.83
CA GLU A 317 -4.19 16.35 8.15
C GLU A 317 -5.27 15.66 8.97
N ASN A 318 -6.37 15.27 8.34
CA ASN A 318 -7.42 14.49 9.00
C ASN A 318 -6.87 13.14 9.49
N ALA A 319 -6.10 12.43 8.69
CA ALA A 319 -5.46 11.17 9.08
C ALA A 319 -4.49 11.36 10.25
N ALA A 320 -3.69 12.43 10.26
CA ALA A 320 -2.78 12.74 11.34
C ALA A 320 -3.53 12.92 12.66
N ARG A 321 -4.55 13.78 12.66
CA ARG A 321 -5.35 14.11 13.84
C ARG A 321 -6.16 12.92 14.36
N LEU A 322 -6.90 12.25 13.48
CA LEU A 322 -7.78 11.16 13.87
C LEU A 322 -7.03 9.89 14.27
N GLY A 323 -5.84 9.67 13.72
CA GLY A 323 -4.98 8.56 14.10
C GLY A 323 -4.52 8.63 15.56
N VAL A 324 -4.27 9.83 16.09
CA VAL A 324 -3.95 10.01 17.51
C VAL A 324 -5.15 9.62 18.36
N ILE A 325 -6.33 10.18 18.06
CA ILE A 325 -7.58 9.87 18.77
C ILE A 325 -7.85 8.35 18.78
N PHE A 326 -7.69 7.69 17.62
CA PHE A 326 -7.90 6.26 17.52
C PHE A 326 -7.01 5.49 18.51
N ARG A 327 -5.70 5.72 18.47
CA ARG A 327 -4.75 4.98 19.31
C ARG A 327 -4.94 5.28 20.80
N GLU A 328 -5.17 6.53 21.17
CA GLU A 328 -5.42 6.92 22.57
C GLU A 328 -6.69 6.28 23.13
N GLU A 329 -7.75 6.18 22.33
CA GLU A 329 -9.00 5.59 22.78
C GLU A 329 -8.94 4.06 22.78
N ILE A 330 -8.33 3.45 21.78
CA ILE A 330 -8.17 1.98 21.70
C ILE A 330 -7.22 1.46 22.80
N ALA A 331 -6.20 2.22 23.19
CA ALA A 331 -5.30 1.86 24.29
C ALA A 331 -6.00 1.76 25.67
N LYS A 332 -7.23 2.28 25.79
CA LYS A 332 -8.05 2.21 27.01
C LYS A 332 -8.91 0.95 27.11
N ILE A 333 -8.85 0.04 26.11
CA ILE A 333 -9.61 -1.22 26.14
C ILE A 333 -9.14 -2.05 27.34
N ASP A 334 -10.08 -2.40 28.22
CA ASP A 334 -9.88 -3.31 29.34
C ASP A 334 -10.40 -4.71 28.98
N SER A 335 -9.52 -5.48 28.35
CA SER A 335 -9.85 -6.84 27.93
C SER A 335 -8.61 -7.73 27.92
N PRO A 336 -8.69 -8.96 28.41
CA PRO A 336 -7.56 -9.89 28.38
C PRO A 336 -7.13 -10.29 26.94
N TYR A 337 -7.97 -10.03 25.95
CA TYR A 337 -7.69 -10.26 24.53
C TYR A 337 -6.96 -9.10 23.86
N PHE A 338 -6.88 -7.93 24.52
CA PHE A 338 -6.17 -6.75 24.01
C PHE A 338 -4.75 -6.71 24.58
N LYS A 339 -3.74 -6.64 23.72
CA LYS A 339 -2.33 -6.55 24.13
C LYS A 339 -1.77 -5.14 23.93
N SER A 340 -1.94 -4.59 22.73
CA SER A 340 -1.43 -3.25 22.40
C SER A 340 -2.04 -2.71 21.11
N VAL A 341 -1.87 -1.40 20.90
CA VAL A 341 -2.17 -0.73 19.63
C VAL A 341 -0.95 0.00 19.13
N ARG A 342 -0.72 -0.03 17.82
CA ARG A 342 0.38 0.68 17.14
C ARG A 342 -0.07 1.24 15.79
N GLY A 343 0.70 2.19 15.24
CA GLY A 343 0.44 2.77 13.93
C GLY A 343 0.86 4.22 13.78
N LYS A 344 0.61 4.79 12.62
CA LYS A 344 0.79 6.20 12.26
C LYS A 344 -0.41 6.66 11.43
N GLY A 345 -0.89 7.88 11.70
CA GLY A 345 -2.10 8.38 11.03
C GLY A 345 -3.24 7.38 11.18
N LEU A 346 -3.94 7.08 10.09
CA LEU A 346 -5.01 6.09 10.01
C LEU A 346 -4.54 4.72 9.46
N LEU A 347 -3.28 4.39 9.62
CA LEU A 347 -2.74 3.04 9.45
C LEU A 347 -2.42 2.48 10.83
N ASN A 348 -3.30 1.63 11.38
CA ASN A 348 -3.18 1.13 12.74
C ASN A 348 -3.38 -0.39 12.80
N ALA A 349 -2.82 -1.00 13.83
CA ALA A 349 -3.06 -2.39 14.18
C ALA A 349 -3.28 -2.55 15.69
N VAL A 350 -4.19 -3.44 16.04
CA VAL A 350 -4.36 -3.96 17.39
C VAL A 350 -3.72 -5.34 17.44
N VAL A 351 -2.78 -5.51 18.37
CA VAL A 351 -2.21 -6.81 18.69
C VAL A 351 -3.11 -7.45 19.73
N THR A 352 -3.57 -8.64 19.45
CA THR A 352 -4.43 -9.43 20.35
C THR A 352 -3.62 -10.50 21.10
N GLU A 353 -4.16 -10.99 22.20
CA GLU A 353 -3.64 -12.13 22.94
C GLU A 353 -4.59 -13.32 22.73
N PRO A 354 -4.27 -14.25 21.81
CA PRO A 354 -5.12 -15.40 21.55
C PRO A 354 -5.22 -16.30 22.79
N GLN A 355 -6.44 -16.58 23.24
CA GLN A 355 -6.70 -17.45 24.38
C GLN A 355 -8.11 -18.06 24.30
N ASN A 356 -8.36 -19.12 25.04
CA ASN A 356 -9.66 -19.83 25.09
C ASN A 356 -10.23 -20.19 23.70
N GLY A 357 -9.34 -20.41 22.70
CA GLY A 357 -9.75 -20.71 21.33
C GLY A 357 -10.23 -19.51 20.52
N ILE A 358 -10.13 -18.27 21.03
CA ILE A 358 -10.47 -17.03 20.32
C ILE A 358 -9.20 -16.42 19.76
N GLU A 359 -9.18 -16.22 18.44
CA GLU A 359 -8.11 -15.59 17.69
C GLU A 359 -8.60 -14.25 17.03
N ALA A 360 -7.69 -13.54 16.40
CA ALA A 360 -8.04 -12.28 15.71
C ALA A 360 -9.14 -12.47 14.65
N TRP A 361 -9.23 -13.64 14.02
CA TRP A 361 -10.31 -14.00 13.09
C TRP A 361 -11.69 -13.96 13.75
N ASP A 362 -11.82 -14.60 14.93
CA ASP A 362 -13.09 -14.66 15.65
C ASP A 362 -13.55 -13.26 16.11
N ILE A 363 -12.58 -12.42 16.49
CA ILE A 363 -12.84 -11.02 16.85
C ILE A 363 -13.34 -10.26 15.61
N CYS A 364 -12.73 -10.45 14.43
CA CYS A 364 -13.21 -9.83 13.19
C CYS A 364 -14.62 -10.30 12.80
N LEU A 365 -14.99 -11.56 13.03
CA LEU A 365 -16.35 -12.05 12.84
C LEU A 365 -17.36 -11.36 13.79
N LYS A 366 -16.97 -11.11 15.05
CA LYS A 366 -17.81 -10.38 16.01
C LYS A 366 -17.94 -8.90 15.62
N LEU A 367 -16.86 -8.26 15.18
CA LEU A 367 -16.89 -6.90 14.63
C LEU A 367 -17.85 -6.80 13.43
N ALA A 368 -17.79 -7.75 12.50
CA ALA A 368 -18.69 -7.80 11.35
C ALA A 368 -20.16 -7.94 11.78
N LYS A 369 -20.46 -8.75 12.80
CA LYS A 369 -21.81 -8.83 13.37
C LYS A 369 -22.29 -7.49 13.92
N LYS A 370 -21.39 -6.68 14.49
CA LYS A 370 -21.69 -5.34 15.03
C LYS A 370 -21.64 -4.22 13.98
N GLY A 371 -21.33 -4.52 12.71
CA GLY A 371 -21.33 -3.54 11.61
C GLY A 371 -20.00 -2.85 11.35
N LEU A 372 -18.89 -3.49 11.65
CA LEU A 372 -17.54 -3.01 11.33
C LEU A 372 -16.74 -4.14 10.66
N LEU A 373 -16.15 -3.84 9.48
CA LEU A 373 -15.30 -4.77 8.77
C LEU A 373 -13.83 -4.42 8.98
N ALA A 374 -13.10 -5.35 9.56
CA ALA A 374 -11.66 -5.35 9.68
C ALA A 374 -11.15 -6.76 9.36
N LYS A 375 -9.87 -6.91 9.03
CA LYS A 375 -9.30 -8.21 8.69
C LYS A 375 -8.05 -8.49 9.52
N PRO A 376 -7.89 -9.73 10.03
CA PRO A 376 -6.66 -10.09 10.68
C PRO A 376 -5.52 -10.23 9.68
N THR A 377 -4.32 -9.95 10.16
CA THR A 377 -3.06 -10.32 9.55
C THR A 377 -2.35 -11.21 10.56
N HIS A 378 -1.90 -12.38 10.11
CA HIS A 378 -1.49 -13.44 11.03
C HIS A 378 -2.59 -13.80 12.07
N ARG A 379 -2.28 -14.61 13.07
CA ARG A 379 -3.27 -15.14 14.04
C ARG A 379 -3.71 -14.13 15.11
N HIS A 380 -2.92 -13.07 15.32
CA HIS A 380 -3.00 -12.22 16.51
C HIS A 380 -2.93 -10.71 16.24
N ILE A 381 -3.09 -10.26 14.99
CA ILE A 381 -3.05 -8.85 14.65
C ILE A 381 -4.29 -8.50 13.83
N ILE A 382 -5.00 -7.44 14.19
CA ILE A 382 -6.12 -6.89 13.43
C ILE A 382 -5.72 -5.51 12.92
N ARG A 383 -5.78 -5.32 11.59
CA ARG A 383 -5.52 -4.00 10.99
C ARG A 383 -6.78 -3.15 10.97
N PHE A 384 -6.62 -1.88 11.33
CA PHE A 384 -7.64 -0.85 11.29
C PHE A 384 -7.16 0.34 10.48
N ALA A 385 -7.65 0.45 9.26
CA ALA A 385 -7.26 1.47 8.30
C ALA A 385 -8.51 2.00 7.55
N PRO A 386 -9.36 2.81 8.20
CA PRO A 386 -10.55 3.36 7.55
C PRO A 386 -10.20 4.33 6.42
N PRO A 387 -11.12 4.63 5.48
CA PRO A 387 -10.94 5.72 4.53
C PRO A 387 -10.64 7.05 5.23
N LEU A 388 -9.77 7.88 4.64
CA LEU A 388 -9.30 9.12 5.26
C LEU A 388 -10.38 10.21 5.33
N VAL A 389 -11.46 10.05 4.59
CA VAL A 389 -12.66 10.93 4.66
C VAL A 389 -13.50 10.71 5.93
N ILE A 390 -13.12 9.78 6.78
CA ILE A 390 -13.82 9.51 8.04
C ILE A 390 -13.89 10.75 8.91
N THR A 391 -15.06 11.06 9.43
CA THR A 391 -15.24 12.16 10.41
C THR A 391 -14.91 11.68 11.81
N GLU A 392 -14.59 12.60 12.72
CA GLU A 392 -14.35 12.26 14.13
C GLU A 392 -15.55 11.57 14.78
N LYS A 393 -16.77 12.01 14.47
CA LYS A 393 -18.00 11.39 14.98
C LYS A 393 -18.09 9.93 14.53
N GLN A 394 -17.86 9.65 13.25
CA GLN A 394 -17.85 8.29 12.70
C GLN A 394 -16.73 7.44 13.30
N LEU A 395 -15.55 8.02 13.49
CA LEU A 395 -14.43 7.32 14.12
C LEU A 395 -14.75 6.92 15.56
N ARG A 396 -15.33 7.82 16.36
CA ARG A 396 -15.73 7.54 17.75
C ARG A 396 -16.84 6.49 17.83
N GLU A 397 -17.80 6.51 16.89
CA GLU A 397 -18.82 5.45 16.76
C GLU A 397 -18.16 4.09 16.50
N ALA A 398 -17.23 4.02 15.56
CA ALA A 398 -16.50 2.80 15.25
C ALA A 398 -15.61 2.32 16.42
N ILE A 399 -14.95 3.23 17.13
CA ILE A 399 -14.19 2.92 18.35
C ILE A 399 -15.10 2.30 19.42
N GLY A 400 -16.32 2.82 19.59
CA GLY A 400 -17.31 2.24 20.49
C GLY A 400 -17.62 0.79 20.13
N ILE A 401 -17.84 0.49 18.85
CA ILE A 401 -18.05 -0.89 18.37
C ILE A 401 -16.85 -1.78 18.70
N ILE A 402 -15.62 -1.29 18.49
CA ILE A 402 -14.41 -2.06 18.77
C ILE A 402 -14.29 -2.36 20.26
N LYS A 403 -14.47 -1.36 21.13
CA LYS A 403 -14.42 -1.51 22.59
C LYS A 403 -15.48 -2.53 23.05
N ASP A 404 -16.73 -2.34 22.65
CA ASP A 404 -17.84 -3.23 23.01
C ASP A 404 -17.55 -4.71 22.65
N VAL A 405 -16.91 -4.94 21.49
CA VAL A 405 -16.55 -6.30 21.06
C VAL A 405 -15.44 -6.85 21.97
N PHE A 406 -14.36 -6.14 22.20
CA PHE A 406 -13.24 -6.60 23.01
C PHE A 406 -13.64 -6.82 24.50
N GLU A 407 -14.47 -5.96 25.06
CA GLU A 407 -14.91 -6.03 26.46
C GLU A 407 -16.01 -7.08 26.69
N SER A 408 -16.65 -7.57 25.60
CA SER A 408 -17.65 -8.64 25.65
C SER A 408 -17.12 -10.04 25.30
N LEU A 409 -15.80 -10.18 25.10
CA LEU A 409 -15.16 -11.49 24.84
C LEU A 409 -14.95 -12.28 26.12
#